data_f2cfb5b7749d561501c3446bc8a44902
#
_entry.id   f2cfb5b7749d561501c3446bc8a44902
#
_cell.length_a   1.000
_cell.length_b   1.000
_cell.length_c   1.000
_cell.angle_alpha   90.00
_cell.angle_beta   90.00
_cell.angle_gamma   90.00
#
_symmetry.space_group_name_H-M   'P 1'
#
loop_
_entity.id
_entity.type
_entity.pdbx_description
1 polymer ?
#
loop_
_entity_poly.entity_id
_entity_poly.type
_entity_poly.pdbx_seq_one_letter_code
_entity_poly.pdbx_strand_id
1 'polypeptide(L)'
;MANDTKERILEAALEMFSQNGYAGTNIRELSASLGLVKSGVYKHYESKEAIWNALLDEMIAYYGAHFGSPEHLQPVPNSLDELIQMTMQMVNFTVHDERIIKTRKVLTLEQFRDERARGLATKHFLTGLTEMFTHIFAGMMDKGLLRRDDPAMLAFAYTTPISALIHLCDR
;
A
#
# COMPACT_ATOMS: atom_id res chain seq x y z
N MET A 1 -17.69 -19.21 -4.62
CA MET A 1 -18.75 -18.33 -5.18
C MET A 1 -19.03 -17.08 -4.33
N ALA A 2 -19.42 -17.16 -3.03
CA ALA A 2 -19.70 -15.94 -2.25
C ALA A 2 -18.45 -15.11 -1.95
N ASN A 3 -17.29 -15.73 -1.70
CA ASN A 3 -16.01 -15.06 -1.46
C ASN A 3 -15.50 -14.36 -2.73
N ASP A 4 -15.59 -15.01 -3.87
CA ASP A 4 -15.27 -14.47 -5.19
C ASP A 4 -16.05 -13.18 -5.53
N THR A 5 -17.34 -13.11 -5.16
CA THR A 5 -18.14 -11.90 -5.40
C THR A 5 -17.73 -10.76 -4.48
N LYS A 6 -17.34 -11.02 -3.23
CA LYS A 6 -16.82 -9.99 -2.32
C LYS A 6 -15.51 -9.39 -2.85
N GLU A 7 -14.58 -10.23 -3.28
CA GLU A 7 -13.30 -9.83 -3.87
C GLU A 7 -13.53 -8.97 -5.13
N ARG A 8 -14.39 -9.41 -6.05
CA ARG A 8 -14.75 -8.63 -7.25
C ARG A 8 -15.36 -7.26 -6.92
N ILE A 9 -16.17 -7.17 -5.84
CA ILE A 9 -16.72 -5.89 -5.40
C ILE A 9 -15.60 -4.97 -4.88
N LEU A 10 -14.63 -5.49 -4.13
CA LEU A 10 -13.50 -4.69 -3.64
C LEU A 10 -12.57 -4.26 -4.77
N GLU A 11 -12.30 -5.12 -5.75
CA GLU A 11 -11.50 -4.75 -6.93
C GLU A 11 -12.16 -3.62 -7.74
N ALA A 12 -13.48 -3.75 -8.01
CA ALA A 12 -14.22 -2.71 -8.71
C ALA A 12 -14.32 -1.42 -7.88
N ALA A 13 -14.41 -1.53 -6.56
CA ALA A 13 -14.40 -0.38 -5.66
C ALA A 13 -13.03 0.32 -5.66
N LEU A 14 -11.92 -0.43 -5.62
CA LEU A 14 -10.57 0.11 -5.72
C LEU A 14 -10.39 0.89 -7.03
N GLU A 15 -10.81 0.32 -8.15
CA GLU A 15 -10.78 1.00 -9.44
C GLU A 15 -11.54 2.32 -9.41
N MET A 16 -12.81 2.29 -9.01
CA MET A 16 -13.67 3.49 -9.03
C MET A 16 -13.23 4.54 -8.00
N PHE A 17 -12.79 4.14 -6.81
CA PHE A 17 -12.29 5.08 -5.80
C PHE A 17 -10.96 5.70 -6.24
N SER A 18 -10.12 4.98 -6.97
CA SER A 18 -8.86 5.52 -7.49
C SER A 18 -9.06 6.60 -8.56
N GLN A 19 -10.19 6.56 -9.26
CA GLN A 19 -10.53 7.51 -10.33
C GLN A 19 -11.37 8.68 -9.82
N ASN A 20 -12.38 8.41 -8.98
CA ASN A 20 -13.42 9.38 -8.63
C ASN A 20 -13.42 9.78 -7.16
N GLY A 21 -12.57 9.17 -6.34
CA GLY A 21 -12.61 9.26 -4.88
C GLY A 21 -13.84 8.57 -4.28
N TYR A 22 -13.88 8.54 -2.95
CA TYR A 22 -15.03 7.96 -2.24
C TYR A 22 -16.31 8.73 -2.54
N ALA A 23 -16.32 10.06 -2.45
CA ALA A 23 -17.51 10.86 -2.65
C ALA A 23 -18.09 10.74 -4.07
N GLY A 24 -17.21 10.71 -5.10
CA GLY A 24 -17.60 10.63 -6.50
C GLY A 24 -18.05 9.26 -6.96
N THR A 25 -17.83 8.20 -6.19
CA THR A 25 -18.23 6.83 -6.58
C THR A 25 -19.65 6.53 -6.16
N ASN A 26 -20.45 5.98 -7.08
CA ASN A 26 -21.85 5.61 -6.86
C ASN A 26 -21.99 4.08 -6.84
N ILE A 27 -22.68 3.54 -5.82
CA ILE A 27 -22.93 2.08 -5.70
C ILE A 27 -23.76 1.53 -6.86
N ARG A 28 -24.58 2.35 -7.50
CA ARG A 28 -25.35 1.92 -8.68
C ARG A 28 -24.42 1.64 -9.87
N GLU A 29 -23.44 2.50 -10.07
CA GLU A 29 -22.42 2.33 -11.12
C GLU A 29 -21.49 1.16 -10.81
N LEU A 30 -21.07 1.03 -9.55
CA LEU A 30 -20.31 -0.12 -9.08
C LEU A 30 -21.05 -1.43 -9.31
N SER A 31 -22.35 -1.49 -9.02
CA SER A 31 -23.16 -2.68 -9.27
C SER A 31 -23.24 -3.00 -10.77
N ALA A 32 -23.46 -1.97 -11.58
CA ALA A 32 -23.57 -2.11 -13.03
C ALA A 32 -22.27 -2.61 -13.68
N SER A 33 -21.10 -2.14 -13.21
CA SER A 33 -19.80 -2.61 -13.73
C SER A 33 -19.54 -4.09 -13.48
N LEU A 34 -20.19 -4.65 -12.45
CA LEU A 34 -20.10 -6.07 -12.10
C LEU A 34 -21.21 -6.93 -12.73
N GLY A 35 -22.13 -6.32 -13.49
CA GLY A 35 -23.33 -6.99 -13.98
C GLY A 35 -24.32 -7.35 -12.87
N LEU A 36 -24.27 -6.64 -11.73
CA LEU A 36 -25.14 -6.84 -10.59
C LEU A 36 -26.19 -5.72 -10.48
N VAL A 37 -27.29 -6.04 -9.82
CA VAL A 37 -28.22 -5.01 -9.33
C VAL A 37 -27.73 -4.48 -7.98
N LYS A 38 -28.12 -3.27 -7.61
CA LYS A 38 -27.73 -2.62 -6.34
C LYS A 38 -27.95 -3.51 -5.11
N SER A 39 -29.07 -4.22 -5.05
CA SER A 39 -29.37 -5.18 -3.98
C SER A 39 -28.42 -6.38 -3.96
N GLY A 40 -27.79 -6.74 -5.09
CA GLY A 40 -26.77 -7.77 -5.17
C GLY A 40 -25.49 -7.40 -4.43
N VAL A 41 -25.04 -6.16 -4.55
CA VAL A 41 -23.89 -5.64 -3.78
C VAL A 41 -24.22 -5.58 -2.29
N TYR A 42 -25.42 -5.11 -1.94
CA TYR A 42 -25.84 -5.01 -0.52
C TYR A 42 -26.09 -6.36 0.17
N LYS A 43 -26.13 -7.48 -0.54
CA LYS A 43 -26.05 -8.82 0.06
C LYS A 43 -24.69 -9.16 0.64
N HIS A 44 -23.63 -8.48 0.18
CA HIS A 44 -22.25 -8.72 0.59
C HIS A 44 -21.71 -7.64 1.52
N TYR A 45 -22.16 -6.39 1.34
CA TYR A 45 -21.73 -5.22 2.11
C TYR A 45 -22.94 -4.34 2.44
N GLU A 46 -23.17 -4.06 3.70
CA GLU A 46 -24.36 -3.34 4.19
C GLU A 46 -24.45 -1.89 3.67
N SER A 47 -23.31 -1.28 3.35
CA SER A 47 -23.22 0.11 2.91
C SER A 47 -21.99 0.35 2.04
N LYS A 48 -21.93 1.52 1.39
CA LYS A 48 -20.71 2.00 0.70
C LYS A 48 -19.55 2.15 1.69
N GLU A 49 -19.84 2.54 2.92
CA GLU A 49 -18.85 2.67 3.98
C GLU A 49 -18.30 1.31 4.42
N ALA A 50 -19.14 0.27 4.45
CA ALA A 50 -18.68 -1.10 4.72
C ALA A 50 -17.72 -1.60 3.62
N ILE A 51 -17.98 -1.26 2.34
CA ILE A 51 -17.07 -1.54 1.23
C ILE A 51 -15.76 -0.77 1.42
N TRP A 52 -15.84 0.51 1.78
CA TRP A 52 -14.68 1.37 2.03
C TRP A 52 -13.78 0.81 3.14
N ASN A 53 -14.38 0.46 4.28
CA ASN A 53 -13.63 -0.10 5.40
C ASN A 53 -12.97 -1.44 5.06
N ALA A 54 -13.69 -2.34 4.38
CA ALA A 54 -13.14 -3.60 3.91
C ALA A 54 -11.99 -3.40 2.91
N LEU A 55 -12.09 -2.40 2.04
CA LEU A 55 -11.03 -2.05 1.10
C LEU A 55 -9.78 -1.54 1.83
N LEU A 56 -9.94 -0.69 2.86
CA LEU A 56 -8.80 -0.24 3.67
C LEU A 56 -8.12 -1.42 4.39
N ASP A 57 -8.89 -2.36 4.93
CA ASP A 57 -8.33 -3.58 5.55
C ASP A 57 -7.54 -4.42 4.55
N GLU A 58 -8.05 -4.54 3.34
CA GLU A 58 -7.39 -5.27 2.25
C GLU A 58 -6.12 -4.58 1.76
N MET A 59 -6.12 -3.24 1.69
CA MET A 59 -4.92 -2.45 1.38
C MET A 59 -3.81 -2.69 2.43
N ILE A 60 -4.17 -2.73 3.72
CA ILE A 60 -3.23 -3.03 4.81
C ILE A 60 -2.64 -4.42 4.64
N ALA A 61 -3.49 -5.42 4.41
CA ALA A 61 -3.06 -6.81 4.25
C ALA A 61 -2.15 -6.98 3.02
N TYR A 62 -2.54 -6.39 1.89
CA TYR A 62 -1.76 -6.46 0.65
C TYR A 62 -0.39 -5.79 0.79
N TYR A 63 -0.35 -4.61 1.41
CA TYR A 63 0.91 -3.93 1.67
C TYR A 63 1.80 -4.72 2.63
N GLY A 64 1.24 -5.22 3.73
CA GLY A 64 1.96 -6.03 4.71
C GLY A 64 2.58 -7.30 4.11
N ALA A 65 1.86 -7.96 3.20
CA ALA A 65 2.35 -9.16 2.51
C ALA A 65 3.57 -8.90 1.62
N HIS A 66 3.71 -7.69 1.04
CA HIS A 66 4.80 -7.37 0.10
C HIS A 66 5.96 -6.61 0.74
N PHE A 67 5.68 -5.73 1.69
CA PHE A 67 6.69 -4.86 2.33
C PHE A 67 7.01 -5.24 3.77
N GLY A 68 6.35 -6.28 4.28
CA GLY A 68 6.49 -6.70 5.66
C GLY A 68 5.49 -6.03 6.61
N SER A 69 5.33 -6.64 7.75
CA SER A 69 4.50 -6.17 8.86
C SER A 69 5.31 -6.23 10.15
N PRO A 70 4.84 -5.65 11.26
CA PRO A 70 5.51 -5.78 12.54
C PRO A 70 5.77 -7.23 12.97
N GLU A 71 4.92 -8.17 12.51
CA GLU A 71 5.05 -9.60 12.80
C GLU A 71 5.94 -10.34 11.79
N HIS A 72 6.18 -9.76 10.60
CA HIS A 72 6.93 -10.38 9.52
C HIS A 72 7.89 -9.36 8.90
N LEU A 73 9.04 -9.18 9.55
CA LEU A 73 10.08 -8.28 9.08
C LEU A 73 10.77 -8.83 7.83
N GLN A 74 11.20 -7.94 6.97
CA GLN A 74 12.01 -8.30 5.80
C GLN A 74 13.36 -8.88 6.23
N PRO A 75 13.88 -9.91 5.54
CA PRO A 75 15.18 -10.49 5.86
C PRO A 75 16.29 -9.46 5.67
N VAL A 76 17.29 -9.52 6.56
CA VAL A 76 18.47 -8.66 6.48
C VAL A 76 19.42 -9.19 5.40
N PRO A 77 19.74 -8.42 4.33
CA PRO A 77 20.67 -8.80 3.28
C PRO A 77 22.05 -9.20 3.82
N ASN A 78 22.75 -10.09 3.10
CA ASN A 78 24.08 -10.56 3.46
C ASN A 78 25.20 -9.86 2.67
N SER A 79 24.83 -8.96 1.76
CA SER A 79 25.77 -8.15 0.98
C SER A 79 25.11 -6.83 0.53
N LEU A 80 25.92 -5.90 0.04
CA LEU A 80 25.44 -4.67 -0.59
C LEU A 80 24.71 -4.97 -1.91
N ASP A 81 25.15 -5.99 -2.65
CA ASP A 81 24.51 -6.38 -3.90
C ASP A 81 23.08 -6.93 -3.64
N GLU A 82 22.91 -7.75 -2.59
CA GLU A 82 21.58 -8.21 -2.17
C GLU A 82 20.69 -7.03 -1.75
N LEU A 83 21.20 -6.05 -1.03
CA LEU A 83 20.49 -4.84 -0.66
C LEU A 83 20.03 -4.06 -1.90
N ILE A 84 20.91 -3.87 -2.88
CA ILE A 84 20.59 -3.18 -4.12
C ILE A 84 19.52 -3.93 -4.90
N GLN A 85 19.67 -5.25 -5.06
CA GLN A 85 18.70 -6.09 -5.77
C GLN A 85 17.31 -6.05 -5.09
N MET A 86 17.26 -6.17 -3.77
CA MET A 86 16.04 -6.08 -3.00
C MET A 86 15.36 -4.72 -3.20
N THR A 87 16.14 -3.64 -3.12
CA THR A 87 15.61 -2.27 -3.32
C THR A 87 15.07 -2.08 -4.73
N MET A 88 15.80 -2.55 -5.75
CA MET A 88 15.37 -2.45 -7.14
C MET A 88 14.11 -3.25 -7.41
N GLN A 89 13.98 -4.46 -6.86
CA GLN A 89 12.78 -5.28 -6.97
C GLN A 89 11.59 -4.59 -6.29
N MET A 90 11.79 -4.04 -5.10
CA MET A 90 10.77 -3.31 -4.37
C MET A 90 10.29 -2.07 -5.14
N VAL A 91 11.21 -1.26 -5.66
CA VAL A 91 10.87 -0.07 -6.46
C VAL A 91 10.12 -0.48 -7.72
N ASN A 92 10.63 -1.48 -8.45
CA ASN A 92 9.98 -1.99 -9.66
C ASN A 92 8.57 -2.48 -9.39
N PHE A 93 8.36 -3.26 -8.32
CA PHE A 93 7.02 -3.67 -7.89
C PHE A 93 6.14 -2.46 -7.57
N THR A 94 6.65 -1.53 -6.77
CA THR A 94 5.89 -0.35 -6.33
C THR A 94 5.40 0.54 -7.49
N VAL A 95 6.18 0.67 -8.56
CA VAL A 95 5.82 1.54 -9.69
C VAL A 95 5.05 0.83 -10.81
N HIS A 96 5.00 -0.52 -10.83
CA HIS A 96 4.32 -1.28 -11.88
C HIS A 96 3.12 -2.09 -11.38
N ASP A 97 3.02 -2.38 -10.08
CA ASP A 97 1.86 -3.10 -9.56
C ASP A 97 0.63 -2.21 -9.56
N GLU A 98 -0.37 -2.57 -10.38
CA GLU A 98 -1.59 -1.78 -10.56
C GLU A 98 -2.37 -1.57 -9.26
N ARG A 99 -2.36 -2.57 -8.37
CA ARG A 99 -3.07 -2.48 -7.09
C ARG A 99 -2.40 -1.49 -6.16
N ILE A 100 -1.06 -1.49 -6.08
CA ILE A 100 -0.28 -0.51 -5.31
C ILE A 100 -0.48 0.89 -5.87
N ILE A 101 -0.45 1.06 -7.20
CA ILE A 101 -0.69 2.36 -7.85
C ILE A 101 -2.08 2.90 -7.51
N LYS A 102 -3.13 2.07 -7.66
CA LYS A 102 -4.51 2.45 -7.31
C LYS A 102 -4.66 2.78 -5.82
N THR A 103 -4.02 1.98 -4.95
CA THR A 103 -3.99 2.24 -3.50
C THR A 103 -3.39 3.60 -3.20
N ARG A 104 -2.24 3.97 -3.77
CA ARG A 104 -1.63 5.30 -3.58
C ARG A 104 -2.57 6.43 -4.06
N LYS A 105 -3.23 6.27 -5.20
CA LYS A 105 -4.22 7.25 -5.69
C LYS A 105 -5.38 7.43 -4.73
N VAL A 106 -5.99 6.34 -4.27
CA VAL A 106 -7.07 6.38 -3.27
C VAL A 106 -6.62 7.08 -2.00
N LEU A 107 -5.48 6.69 -1.44
CA LEU A 107 -4.96 7.28 -0.20
C LEU A 107 -4.64 8.77 -0.38
N THR A 108 -4.09 9.17 -1.52
CA THR A 108 -3.82 10.58 -1.85
C THR A 108 -5.10 11.41 -1.89
N LEU A 109 -6.18 10.88 -2.47
CA LEU A 109 -7.47 11.57 -2.56
C LEU A 109 -8.18 11.66 -1.21
N GLU A 110 -8.10 10.62 -0.38
CA GLU A 110 -8.96 10.45 0.79
C GLU A 110 -8.30 10.78 2.14
N GLN A 111 -6.97 10.98 2.17
CA GLN A 111 -6.22 11.27 3.41
C GLN A 111 -6.71 12.50 4.19
N PHE A 112 -7.34 13.45 3.53
CA PHE A 112 -7.86 14.66 4.16
C PHE A 112 -9.30 14.50 4.66
N ARG A 113 -10.01 13.48 4.20
CA ARG A 113 -11.39 13.19 4.56
C ARG A 113 -11.51 12.11 5.64
N ASP A 114 -10.66 11.11 5.58
CA ASP A 114 -10.75 9.89 6.39
C ASP A 114 -9.48 9.68 7.21
N GLU A 115 -9.64 9.50 8.53
CA GLU A 115 -8.49 9.38 9.44
C GLU A 115 -7.71 8.07 9.25
N ARG A 116 -8.40 6.96 8.91
CA ARG A 116 -7.73 5.69 8.60
C ARG A 116 -6.93 5.81 7.31
N ALA A 117 -7.53 6.42 6.27
CA ALA A 117 -6.83 6.67 5.01
C ALA A 117 -5.61 7.56 5.21
N ARG A 118 -5.69 8.60 6.07
CA ARG A 118 -4.55 9.44 6.44
C ARG A 118 -3.44 8.65 7.13
N GLY A 119 -3.79 7.82 8.10
CA GLY A 119 -2.84 6.94 8.79
C GLY A 119 -2.12 6.01 7.82
N LEU A 120 -2.88 5.38 6.91
CA LEU A 120 -2.34 4.52 5.87
C LEU A 120 -1.48 5.29 4.86
N ALA A 121 -1.90 6.48 4.43
CA ALA A 121 -1.10 7.35 3.56
C ALA A 121 0.25 7.69 4.22
N THR A 122 0.24 8.09 5.49
CA THR A 122 1.47 8.37 6.24
C THR A 122 2.38 7.14 6.28
N LYS A 123 1.83 5.97 6.59
CA LYS A 123 2.60 4.72 6.63
C LYS A 123 3.15 4.34 5.26
N HIS A 124 2.33 4.42 4.21
CA HIS A 124 2.75 4.10 2.84
C HIS A 124 3.81 5.05 2.29
N PHE A 125 3.66 6.35 2.54
CA PHE A 125 4.47 7.37 1.87
C PHE A 125 5.72 7.78 2.65
N LEU A 126 5.72 7.60 3.98
CA LEU A 126 6.77 8.15 4.83
C LEU A 126 7.38 7.13 5.78
N THR A 127 6.59 6.57 6.71
CA THR A 127 7.16 5.86 7.85
C THR A 127 7.48 4.40 7.59
N GLY A 128 6.63 3.67 6.85
CA GLY A 128 6.79 2.22 6.69
C GLY A 128 8.07 1.81 6.00
N LEU A 129 8.45 2.54 4.94
CA LEU A 129 9.69 2.28 4.23
C LEU A 129 10.91 2.60 5.11
N THR A 130 10.86 3.73 5.83
CA THR A 130 11.94 4.13 6.75
C THR A 130 12.09 3.14 7.89
N GLU A 131 11.00 2.66 8.49
CA GLU A 131 11.00 1.65 9.55
C GLU A 131 11.62 0.33 9.05
N MET A 132 11.22 -0.14 7.86
CA MET A 132 11.77 -1.35 7.25
C MET A 132 13.28 -1.23 7.04
N PHE A 133 13.76 -0.15 6.41
CA PHE A 133 15.18 0.04 6.16
C PHE A 133 15.97 0.32 7.44
N THR A 134 15.36 0.90 8.47
CA THR A 134 16.02 1.02 9.80
C THR A 134 16.36 -0.35 10.35
N HIS A 135 15.42 -1.31 10.29
CA HIS A 135 15.68 -2.70 10.70
C HIS A 135 16.77 -3.35 9.85
N ILE A 136 16.71 -3.19 8.53
CA ILE A 136 17.70 -3.77 7.60
C ILE A 136 19.09 -3.21 7.87
N PHE A 137 19.24 -1.90 7.99
CA PHE A 137 20.55 -1.28 8.22
C PHE A 137 21.12 -1.62 9.59
N ALA A 138 20.29 -1.65 10.65
CA ALA A 138 20.72 -2.13 11.95
C ALA A 138 21.28 -3.55 11.87
N GLY A 139 20.56 -4.46 11.22
CA GLY A 139 21.02 -5.84 11.02
C GLY A 139 22.29 -5.98 10.16
N MET A 140 22.45 -5.13 9.13
CA MET A 140 23.66 -5.10 8.32
C MET A 140 24.86 -4.54 9.08
N MET A 141 24.66 -3.56 9.95
CA MET A 141 25.69 -3.04 10.86
C MET A 141 26.13 -4.11 11.86
N ASP A 142 25.20 -4.90 12.39
CA ASP A 142 25.48 -6.00 13.31
C ASP A 142 26.27 -7.14 12.64
N LYS A 143 26.01 -7.37 11.34
CA LYS A 143 26.81 -8.30 10.51
C LYS A 143 28.16 -7.74 10.08
N GLY A 144 28.49 -6.48 10.38
CA GLY A 144 29.73 -5.83 9.95
C GLY A 144 29.77 -5.46 8.46
N LEU A 145 28.64 -5.49 7.76
CA LEU A 145 28.51 -5.13 6.35
C LEU A 145 28.43 -3.62 6.12
N LEU A 146 28.02 -2.89 7.14
CA LEU A 146 27.97 -1.42 7.17
C LEU A 146 28.75 -0.91 8.38
N ARG A 147 29.35 0.28 8.24
CA ARG A 147 29.93 1.00 9.37
C ARG A 147 28.82 1.29 10.38
N ARG A 148 29.13 1.17 11.68
CA ARG A 148 28.21 1.54 12.76
C ARG A 148 27.90 3.04 12.71
N ASP A 149 26.61 3.35 12.63
CA ASP A 149 26.06 4.70 12.58
C ASP A 149 24.61 4.66 13.10
N ASP A 150 23.88 5.75 13.02
CA ASP A 150 22.44 5.77 13.31
C ASP A 150 21.65 5.12 12.15
N PRO A 151 21.07 3.93 12.36
CA PRO A 151 20.36 3.23 11.30
C PRO A 151 19.09 3.95 10.84
N ALA A 152 18.42 4.73 11.72
CA ALA A 152 17.22 5.47 11.38
C ALA A 152 17.55 6.68 10.48
N MET A 153 18.63 7.40 10.78
CA MET A 153 19.11 8.50 9.93
C MET A 153 19.56 7.99 8.56
N LEU A 154 20.25 6.86 8.52
CA LEU A 154 20.66 6.23 7.26
C LEU A 154 19.44 5.80 6.46
N ALA A 155 18.46 5.15 7.09
CA ALA A 155 17.20 4.76 6.45
C ALA A 155 16.45 5.95 5.89
N PHE A 156 16.31 7.02 6.66
CA PHE A 156 15.67 8.26 6.20
C PHE A 156 16.36 8.84 4.96
N ALA A 157 17.69 8.97 5.00
CA ALA A 157 18.46 9.50 3.87
C ALA A 157 18.36 8.60 2.63
N TYR A 158 18.28 7.29 2.82
CA TYR A 158 18.18 6.32 1.74
C TYR A 158 16.78 6.28 1.10
N THR A 159 15.73 6.30 1.91
CA THR A 159 14.36 6.10 1.45
C THR A 159 13.69 7.36 0.92
N THR A 160 14.07 8.55 1.44
CA THR A 160 13.45 9.82 1.03
C THR A 160 13.52 10.09 -0.47
N PRO A 161 14.68 10.00 -1.16
CA PRO A 161 14.72 10.21 -2.60
C PRO A 161 13.93 9.14 -3.38
N ILE A 162 13.91 7.90 -2.90
CA ILE A 162 13.15 6.79 -3.51
C ILE A 162 11.66 7.10 -3.44
N SER A 163 11.14 7.47 -2.27
CA SER A 163 9.74 7.84 -2.08
C SER A 163 9.35 9.04 -2.94
N ALA A 164 10.20 10.06 -3.03
CA ALA A 164 9.97 11.22 -3.87
C ALA A 164 9.86 10.85 -5.36
N LEU A 165 10.74 9.99 -5.87
CA LEU A 165 10.72 9.51 -7.25
C LEU A 165 9.47 8.66 -7.54
N ILE A 166 9.07 7.77 -6.63
CA ILE A 166 7.83 6.98 -6.76
C ILE A 166 6.62 7.91 -6.92
N HIS A 167 6.52 8.96 -6.10
CA HIS A 167 5.42 9.92 -6.20
C HIS A 167 5.43 10.74 -7.51
N LEU A 168 6.59 10.94 -8.11
CA LEU A 168 6.67 11.58 -9.43
C LEU A 168 6.16 10.67 -10.56
N CYS A 169 6.28 9.34 -10.41
CA CYS A 169 5.74 8.39 -11.39
C CYS A 169 4.20 8.32 -11.37
N ASP A 170 3.54 8.77 -10.32
CA ASP A 170 2.08 8.77 -10.20
C ASP A 170 1.39 9.96 -10.88
N ARG A 171 2.15 10.90 -11.43
CA ARG A 171 1.66 12.12 -12.10
C ARG A 171 1.63 11.97 -13.61
#